data_0f8d49598556213d5b49312b8076de3c
#
_entry.id   0f8d49598556213d5b49312b8076de3c
#
_cell.length_a   1.000
_cell.length_b   1.000
_cell.length_c   1.000
_cell.angle_alpha   90.00
_cell.angle_beta   90.00
_cell.angle_gamma   90.00
#
_symmetry.space_group_name_H-M   'P 1'
#
loop_
_entity.id
_entity.type
_entity.pdbx_description
1 polymer ?
#
loop_
_entity_poly.entity_id
_entity_poly.type
_entity_poly.pdbx_seq_one_letter_code
_entity_poly.pdbx_strand_id
1 'polypeptide(L)'
;MELEILRVFAAVADEGSFTGAARRLYISHSTVSRTVTALEEELGVRLVERDNRFIALTKAGAVLREEAEHLLSAASAAAARVKAVGEKNAEA
;
A
#
# COMPACT_ATOMS: atom_id res chain seq x y z
N MET A 1 4.73 -10.41 1.20
CA MET A 1 3.98 -9.13 1.05
C MET A 1 4.49 -8.13 2.07
N GLU A 2 5.28 -7.19 1.62
CA GLU A 2 5.93 -6.22 2.49
C GLU A 2 5.09 -4.96 2.65
N LEU A 3 5.30 -4.22 3.74
CA LEU A 3 4.54 -3.00 4.02
C LEU A 3 4.69 -1.95 2.93
N GLU A 4 5.88 -1.84 2.34
CA GLU A 4 6.12 -0.88 1.25
C GLU A 4 5.25 -1.20 0.03
N ILE A 5 5.09 -2.49 -0.28
CA ILE A 5 4.21 -2.94 -1.36
C ILE A 5 2.75 -2.58 -1.05
N LEU A 6 2.35 -2.72 0.20
CA LEU A 6 1.00 -2.33 0.64
C LEU A 6 0.77 -0.82 0.51
N ARG A 7 1.79 0.00 0.76
CA ARG A 7 1.70 1.45 0.55
C ARG A 7 1.42 1.79 -0.91
N VAL A 8 2.12 1.11 -1.81
CA VAL A 8 1.91 1.29 -3.25
C VAL A 8 0.49 0.89 -3.63
N PHE A 9 0.04 -0.27 -3.19
CA PHE A 9 -1.32 -0.74 -3.48
C PHE A 9 -2.38 0.21 -2.92
N ALA A 10 -2.20 0.67 -1.68
CA ALA A 10 -3.13 1.61 -1.05
C ALA A 10 -3.24 2.91 -1.84
N ALA A 11 -2.10 3.42 -2.33
CA ALA A 11 -2.09 4.62 -3.15
C ALA A 11 -2.85 4.41 -4.46
N VAL A 12 -2.67 3.26 -5.13
CA VAL A 12 -3.42 2.92 -6.34
C VAL A 12 -4.92 2.87 -6.07
N ALA A 13 -5.31 2.24 -4.96
CA ALA A 13 -6.71 2.14 -4.57
C ALA A 13 -7.32 3.51 -4.29
N ASP A 14 -6.60 4.37 -3.58
CA ASP A 14 -7.06 5.71 -3.22
C ASP A 14 -7.16 6.63 -4.44
N GLU A 15 -6.15 6.60 -5.31
CA GLU A 15 -6.09 7.47 -6.48
C GLU A 15 -6.95 6.97 -7.65
N GLY A 16 -7.25 5.68 -7.67
CA GLY A 16 -7.97 5.07 -8.78
C GLY A 16 -7.19 5.08 -10.09
N SER A 17 -5.87 5.26 -10.02
CA SER A 17 -5.01 5.26 -11.20
C SER A 17 -3.56 4.99 -10.82
N PHE A 18 -2.83 4.35 -11.74
CA PHE A 18 -1.38 4.14 -11.58
C PHE A 18 -0.62 5.46 -11.64
N THR A 19 -1.02 6.35 -12.53
CA THR A 19 -0.39 7.66 -12.69
C THR A 19 -0.53 8.49 -11.41
N GLY A 20 -1.73 8.52 -10.82
CA GLY A 20 -1.98 9.24 -9.57
C GLY A 20 -1.16 8.68 -8.42
N ALA A 21 -1.08 7.35 -8.31
CA ALA A 21 -0.27 6.71 -7.29
C ALA A 21 1.22 7.02 -7.47
N ALA A 22 1.72 6.97 -8.70
CA ALA A 22 3.11 7.28 -9.02
C ALA A 22 3.47 8.72 -8.60
N ARG A 23 2.61 9.68 -8.90
CA ARG A 23 2.80 11.08 -8.49
C ARG A 23 2.84 11.23 -6.98
N ARG A 24 1.88 10.61 -6.31
CA ARG A 24 1.75 10.68 -4.85
C ARG A 24 2.98 10.13 -4.14
N LEU A 25 3.55 9.04 -4.68
CA LEU A 25 4.66 8.33 -4.05
C LEU A 25 6.02 8.76 -4.60
N TYR A 26 6.08 9.64 -5.59
CA TYR A 26 7.31 10.09 -6.25
C TYR A 26 8.11 8.92 -6.84
N ILE A 27 7.41 8.00 -7.48
CA ILE A 27 8.02 6.86 -8.18
C ILE A 27 7.48 6.79 -9.61
N SER A 28 8.09 5.97 -10.46
CA SER A 28 7.63 5.87 -11.84
C SER A 28 6.35 5.06 -11.96
N HIS A 29 5.58 5.37 -13.01
CA HIS A 29 4.39 4.60 -13.37
C HIS A 29 4.73 3.11 -13.56
N SER A 30 5.85 2.83 -14.22
CA SER A 30 6.31 1.45 -14.43
C SER A 30 6.53 0.71 -13.12
N THR A 31 7.11 1.39 -12.13
CA THR A 31 7.34 0.79 -10.81
C THR A 31 6.03 0.45 -10.13
N VAL A 32 5.05 1.36 -10.16
CA VAL A 32 3.72 1.12 -9.58
C VAL A 32 3.07 -0.10 -10.25
N SER A 33 3.05 -0.11 -11.57
CA SER A 33 2.43 -1.19 -12.35
C SER A 33 3.07 -2.56 -12.04
N ARG A 34 4.40 -2.61 -12.03
CA ARG A 34 5.13 -3.86 -11.74
C ARG A 34 4.90 -4.33 -10.31
N THR A 35 4.84 -3.39 -9.36
CA THR A 35 4.59 -3.72 -7.96
C THR A 35 3.22 -4.37 -7.79
N VAL A 36 2.18 -3.81 -8.41
CA VAL A 36 0.84 -4.37 -8.34
C VAL A 36 0.78 -5.75 -9.01
N THR A 37 1.40 -5.88 -10.19
CA THR A 37 1.44 -7.16 -10.90
C THR A 37 2.14 -8.24 -10.08
N ALA A 38 3.28 -7.91 -9.48
CA ALA A 38 4.03 -8.85 -8.63
C ALA A 38 3.21 -9.27 -7.41
N LEU A 39 2.47 -8.34 -6.82
CA LEU A 39 1.60 -8.63 -5.68
C LEU A 39 0.46 -9.58 -6.09
N GLU A 40 -0.14 -9.35 -7.24
CA GLU A 40 -1.16 -10.24 -7.79
C GLU A 40 -0.62 -11.65 -8.02
N GLU A 41 0.60 -11.76 -8.55
CA GLU A 41 1.26 -13.04 -8.76
C GLU A 41 1.55 -13.75 -7.44
N GLU A 42 2.05 -13.02 -6.45
CA GLU A 42 2.34 -13.58 -5.13
C GLU A 42 1.09 -14.15 -4.47
N LEU A 43 -0.01 -13.41 -4.54
CA LEU A 43 -1.28 -13.80 -3.89
C LEU A 43 -2.13 -14.74 -4.76
N GLY A 44 -1.81 -14.86 -6.03
CA GLY A 44 -2.54 -15.74 -6.94
C GLY A 44 -3.93 -15.26 -7.30
N VAL A 45 -4.22 -13.96 -7.16
CA VAL A 45 -5.53 -13.37 -7.47
C VAL A 45 -5.35 -12.02 -8.15
N ARG A 46 -6.35 -11.62 -8.94
CA ARG A 46 -6.40 -10.27 -9.47
C ARG A 46 -6.91 -9.32 -8.39
N LEU A 47 -6.23 -8.21 -8.24
CA LEU A 47 -6.57 -7.17 -7.27
C LEU A 47 -7.22 -5.95 -7.93
N VAL A 48 -6.86 -5.69 -9.18
CA VAL A 48 -7.37 -4.55 -9.94
C VAL A 48 -7.89 -4.99 -11.29
N GLU A 49 -8.94 -4.30 -11.74
CA GLU A 49 -9.42 -4.38 -13.10
C GLU A 49 -9.05 -3.10 -13.80
N ARG A 50 -8.41 -3.23 -14.95
CA ARG A 50 -7.90 -2.08 -15.71
C ARG A 50 -8.84 -1.75 -16.82
N ASP A 51 -9.36 -0.53 -16.79
CA ASP A 51 -10.03 0.08 -17.90
C ASP A 51 -9.08 1.13 -18.48
N ASN A 52 -9.44 1.73 -19.63
CA ASN A 52 -8.56 2.65 -20.37
C ASN A 52 -8.04 3.84 -19.54
N ARG A 53 -8.75 4.26 -18.51
CA ARG A 53 -8.42 5.45 -17.72
C ARG A 53 -8.41 5.25 -16.24
N PHE A 54 -9.10 4.24 -15.75
CA PHE A 54 -9.33 4.07 -14.32
C PHE A 54 -9.02 2.66 -13.89
N ILE A 55 -8.66 2.55 -12.63
CA ILE A 55 -8.44 1.27 -11.98
C ILE A 55 -9.60 1.04 -11.02
N ALA A 56 -10.28 -0.06 -11.17
CA ALA A 56 -11.29 -0.51 -10.23
C ALA A 56 -10.74 -1.70 -9.43
N LEU A 57 -11.11 -1.80 -8.18
CA LEU A 57 -10.70 -2.94 -7.36
C LEU A 57 -11.60 -4.14 -7.64
N THR A 58 -11.01 -5.34 -7.68
CA THR A 58 -11.77 -6.58 -7.61
C THR A 58 -12.27 -6.75 -6.17
N LYS A 59 -13.08 -7.79 -5.93
CA LYS A 59 -13.48 -8.13 -4.56
C LYS A 59 -12.26 -8.43 -3.68
N ALA A 60 -11.30 -9.16 -4.23
CA ALA A 60 -10.04 -9.44 -3.51
C ALA A 60 -9.26 -8.15 -3.25
N GLY A 61 -9.22 -7.24 -4.22
CA GLY A 61 -8.58 -5.94 -4.05
C GLY A 61 -9.22 -5.10 -2.96
N ALA A 62 -10.55 -5.13 -2.86
CA ALA A 62 -11.26 -4.40 -1.80
C ALA A 62 -10.92 -4.96 -0.41
N VAL A 63 -10.82 -6.27 -0.29
CA VAL A 63 -10.40 -6.92 0.96
C VAL A 63 -8.97 -6.51 1.29
N LEU A 64 -8.07 -6.54 0.32
CA LEU A 64 -6.68 -6.16 0.55
C LEU A 64 -6.55 -4.69 0.96
N ARG A 65 -7.34 -3.80 0.36
CA ARG A 65 -7.35 -2.39 0.74
C ARG A 65 -7.66 -2.22 2.23
N GLU A 66 -8.68 -2.91 2.71
CA GLU A 66 -9.07 -2.87 4.11
C GLU A 66 -7.96 -3.42 5.01
N GLU A 67 -7.41 -4.58 4.65
CA GLU A 67 -6.32 -5.19 5.40
C GLU A 67 -5.06 -4.34 5.38
N ALA A 68 -4.76 -3.70 4.26
CA ALA A 68 -3.61 -2.81 4.14
C ALA A 68 -3.73 -1.61 5.09
N GLU A 69 -4.92 -1.04 5.22
CA GLU A 69 -5.16 0.05 6.18
C GLU A 69 -4.84 -0.39 7.62
N HIS A 70 -5.32 -1.57 7.99
CA HIS A 70 -5.06 -2.12 9.33
C HIS A 70 -3.57 -2.37 9.57
N LEU A 71 -2.90 -2.99 8.61
CA LEU A 71 -1.49 -3.33 8.73
C LEU A 71 -0.60 -2.09 8.76
N LEU A 72 -0.86 -1.11 7.91
CA LEU A 72 -0.09 0.12 7.87
C LEU A 72 -0.31 0.95 9.13
N SER A 73 -1.54 1.02 9.63
CA SER A 73 -1.85 1.70 10.89
C SER A 73 -1.19 1.01 12.07
N ALA A 74 -1.20 -0.31 12.12
CA ALA A 74 -0.55 -1.07 13.19
C ALA A 74 0.96 -0.86 13.18
N ALA A 75 1.58 -0.82 12.01
CA ALA A 75 3.01 -0.56 11.88
C ALA A 75 3.37 0.85 12.38
N SER A 76 2.59 1.86 12.00
CA SER A 76 2.76 3.23 12.47
C SER A 76 2.61 3.33 13.99
N ALA A 77 1.59 2.69 14.54
CA ALA A 77 1.34 2.70 15.98
C ALA A 77 2.48 2.01 16.74
N ALA A 78 2.99 0.90 16.20
CA ALA A 78 4.11 0.18 16.79
C ALA A 78 5.36 1.07 16.85
N ALA A 79 5.68 1.75 15.76
CA ALA A 79 6.82 2.67 15.69
C ALA A 79 6.68 3.80 16.71
N ALA A 80 5.49 4.39 16.81
CA ALA A 80 5.21 5.46 17.75
C ALA A 80 5.41 5.01 19.21
N ARG A 81 4.93 3.80 19.55
CA ARG A 81 5.09 3.25 20.90
C ARG A 81 6.55 3.00 21.25
N VAL A 82 7.31 2.47 20.30
CA VAL A 82 8.74 2.21 20.50
C VAL A 82 9.49 3.52 20.71
N LYS A 83 9.22 4.52 19.90
CA LYS A 83 9.83 5.85 20.03
C LYS A 83 9.51 6.50 21.38
N ALA A 84 8.27 6.40 21.83
CA ALA A 84 7.85 6.98 23.11
C ALA A 84 8.60 6.36 24.29
N VAL A 85 8.77 5.04 24.29
CA VAL A 85 9.55 4.34 25.33
C VAL A 85 11.02 4.73 25.27
N GLY A 86 11.60 4.79 24.06
CA GLY A 86 12.99 5.19 23.87
C GLY A 86 13.27 6.61 24.35
N GLU A 87 12.39 7.56 24.06
CA GLU A 87 12.51 8.93 24.52
C GLU A 87 12.45 9.02 26.05
N LYS A 88 11.53 8.28 26.65
CA LYS A 88 11.39 8.22 28.10
C LYS A 88 12.65 7.67 28.77
N ASN A 89 13.23 6.61 28.22
CA ASN A 89 14.46 6.02 28.75
C ASN A 89 15.68 6.92 28.52
N ALA A 90 15.70 7.70 27.45
CA ALA A 90 16.80 8.63 27.17
C ALA A 90 16.85 9.78 28.19
N GLU A 91 15.71 10.14 28.77
CA GLU A 91 15.64 11.18 29.80
C GLU A 91 16.02 10.67 31.20
N ALA A 92 15.97 9.37 31.35
CA ALA A 92 16.35 8.77 32.63
C ALA A 92 17.86 8.58 32.74
#